data_700a1d3984b2db4e5ff3ff1ddd05a6cd
#
_entry.id   700a1d3984b2db4e5ff3ff1ddd05a6cd
#
_cell.length_a   1.000
_cell.length_b   1.000
_cell.length_c   1.000
_cell.angle_alpha   90.00
_cell.angle_beta   90.00
_cell.angle_gamma   90.00
#
_symmetry.space_group_name_H-M   'P 1'
#
loop_
_entity.id
_entity.type
_entity.pdbx_description
1 polymer ?
#
loop_
_entity_poly.entity_id
_entity_poly.type
_entity_poly.pdbx_seq_one_letter_code
_entity_poly.pdbx_strand_id
1 'polypeptide(L)'
;DEDIGGLGGANDRSDRGIMLMGGTLNLHGDRQNTWTKLARTAEAGSNSIQVLNAAGWRVGDEIVLASTDFDPRQAERRTISVVRGNTITLDKKLDYMHFGKITFDVDERGEVAMLTRNIRLQASADAEQSFFGGHVMAMGASKMFVEGVEFQRMGQNLTLARYPIHWHLVGDAKGQYIKNAAIHDTYSRCVTVHGTNYLQIENNVTYNTVGH
;
A
#
# COMPACT_ATOMS: atom_id res chain seq x y z
N ASP A 1 -1.31 -7.04 24.39
CA ASP A 1 -2.52 -6.49 23.78
C ASP A 1 -3.67 -6.59 24.77
N GLU A 2 -3.81 -5.59 25.62
CA GLU A 2 -4.95 -5.46 26.53
C GLU A 2 -6.06 -4.66 25.83
N ASP A 3 -7.30 -5.05 26.06
CA ASP A 3 -8.46 -4.29 25.59
C ASP A 3 -8.50 -2.98 26.38
N ILE A 4 -8.11 -1.90 25.73
CA ILE A 4 -8.12 -0.54 26.34
C ILE A 4 -9.48 0.14 26.24
N GLY A 5 -10.55 -0.62 25.97
CA GLY A 5 -11.91 -0.08 25.88
C GLY A 5 -12.11 0.74 24.63
N GLY A 6 -11.97 0.12 23.47
CA GLY A 6 -12.22 0.76 22.18
C GLY A 6 -13.63 1.38 22.10
N LEU A 7 -13.82 2.27 21.15
CA LEU A 7 -15.07 3.03 20.95
C LEU A 7 -16.27 2.20 20.51
N GLY A 8 -16.22 0.87 20.63
CA GLY A 8 -17.26 -0.06 20.17
C GLY A 8 -18.06 -0.76 21.26
N GLY A 9 -17.80 -0.50 22.53
CA GLY A 9 -18.48 -1.14 23.66
C GLY A 9 -17.71 -2.31 24.29
N ALA A 10 -18.27 -2.94 25.30
CA ALA A 10 -17.61 -3.89 26.21
C ALA A 10 -16.99 -5.16 25.58
N ASN A 11 -17.16 -5.39 24.28
CA ASN A 11 -16.61 -6.52 23.53
C ASN A 11 -15.72 -6.09 22.36
N ASP A 12 -15.33 -4.81 22.26
CA ASP A 12 -14.48 -4.32 21.20
C ASP A 12 -13.02 -4.68 21.50
N ARG A 13 -12.51 -5.70 20.81
CA ARG A 13 -11.12 -6.17 20.89
C ARG A 13 -10.21 -5.45 19.89
N SER A 14 -10.53 -4.23 19.54
CA SER A 14 -9.82 -3.47 18.49
C SER A 14 -8.70 -2.58 19.04
N ASP A 15 -8.00 -3.03 20.04
CA ASP A 15 -6.92 -2.32 20.73
C ASP A 15 -5.62 -2.16 19.91
N ARG A 16 -5.50 -2.89 18.78
CA ARG A 16 -4.35 -2.81 17.88
C ARG A 16 -4.48 -1.61 16.93
N GLY A 17 -4.40 -0.39 17.45
CA GLY A 17 -4.60 0.75 16.56
C GLY A 17 -4.09 2.08 17.09
N ILE A 18 -4.07 3.05 16.17
CA ILE A 18 -3.86 4.46 16.45
C ILE A 18 -5.20 5.16 16.18
N MET A 19 -5.83 5.67 17.24
CA MET A 19 -7.09 6.39 17.13
C MET A 19 -6.89 7.84 17.54
N LEU A 20 -7.14 8.76 16.62
CA LEU A 20 -7.08 10.19 16.85
C LEU A 20 -8.48 10.70 17.17
N MET A 21 -8.66 11.20 18.39
CA MET A 21 -9.89 11.84 18.86
C MET A 21 -9.67 13.35 19.06
N GLY A 22 -8.95 13.96 18.14
CA GLY A 22 -8.38 15.29 18.17
C GLY A 22 -6.86 15.23 17.96
N GLY A 23 -6.24 16.37 17.73
CA GLY A 23 -4.80 16.45 17.49
C GLY A 23 -4.40 16.10 16.03
N THR A 24 -3.11 15.91 15.82
CA THR A 24 -2.54 15.76 14.47
C THR A 24 -1.52 14.63 14.42
N LEU A 25 -1.64 13.76 13.41
CA LEU A 25 -0.63 12.77 13.06
C LEU A 25 0.09 13.20 11.78
N ASN A 26 1.41 13.33 11.87
CA ASN A 26 2.27 13.63 10.73
C ASN A 26 3.27 12.48 10.54
N LEU A 27 3.22 11.83 9.37
CA LEU A 27 4.15 10.77 8.98
C LEU A 27 4.67 11.08 7.57
N HIS A 28 5.98 11.32 7.46
CA HIS A 28 6.61 11.69 6.20
C HIS A 28 7.84 10.83 5.95
N GLY A 29 7.70 9.88 5.05
CA GLY A 29 8.79 9.02 4.60
C GLY A 29 9.62 9.64 3.47
N ASP A 30 10.72 8.98 3.15
CA ASP A 30 11.71 9.47 2.16
C ASP A 30 11.48 8.97 0.73
N ARG A 31 10.41 8.21 0.47
CA ARG A 31 10.13 7.60 -0.83
C ARG A 31 9.04 8.35 -1.59
N GLN A 32 9.37 8.89 -2.75
CA GLN A 32 8.47 9.68 -3.59
C GLN A 32 8.12 9.01 -4.92
N ASN A 33 9.08 8.34 -5.57
CA ASN A 33 8.84 7.58 -6.81
C ASN A 33 8.34 6.17 -6.45
N THR A 34 7.04 6.02 -6.26
CA THR A 34 6.43 4.85 -5.65
C THR A 34 6.01 3.78 -6.64
N TRP A 35 5.79 4.15 -7.89
CA TRP A 35 5.45 3.22 -8.96
C TRP A 35 5.84 3.80 -10.33
N THR A 36 5.92 2.92 -11.30
CA THR A 36 6.25 3.24 -12.67
C THR A 36 5.62 2.19 -13.60
N LYS A 37 5.88 2.30 -14.90
CA LYS A 37 5.48 1.28 -15.88
C LYS A 37 6.71 0.58 -16.47
N LEU A 38 6.52 -0.62 -16.97
CA LEU A 38 7.51 -1.30 -17.78
C LEU A 38 7.86 -0.47 -19.02
N ALA A 39 9.14 -0.37 -19.35
CA ALA A 39 9.60 0.24 -20.59
C ALA A 39 9.53 -0.73 -21.78
N ARG A 40 9.49 -2.02 -21.50
CA ARG A 40 9.32 -3.11 -22.47
C ARG A 40 8.74 -4.34 -21.78
N THR A 41 8.19 -5.26 -22.55
CA THR A 41 7.69 -6.54 -22.04
C THR A 41 8.77 -7.25 -21.23
N ALA A 42 8.39 -7.71 -20.03
CA ALA A 42 9.19 -8.56 -19.17
C ALA A 42 8.76 -10.01 -19.40
N GLU A 43 9.64 -10.81 -20.00
CA GLU A 43 9.34 -12.18 -20.38
C GLU A 43 9.39 -13.13 -19.18
N ALA A 44 8.53 -14.14 -19.18
CA ALA A 44 8.63 -15.25 -18.24
C ALA A 44 10.03 -15.88 -18.28
N GLY A 45 10.57 -16.26 -17.13
CA GLY A 45 11.92 -16.79 -16.99
C GLY A 45 13.03 -15.75 -16.93
N SER A 46 12.72 -14.47 -17.16
CA SER A 46 13.69 -13.36 -16.97
C SER A 46 13.79 -12.96 -15.50
N ASN A 47 14.98 -12.61 -15.05
CA ASN A 47 15.21 -11.94 -13.77
C ASN A 47 15.63 -10.47 -13.96
N SER A 48 15.48 -9.91 -15.15
CA SER A 48 15.79 -8.53 -15.46
C SER A 48 14.60 -7.84 -16.11
N ILE A 49 14.23 -6.69 -15.59
CA ILE A 49 13.16 -5.85 -16.14
C ILE A 49 13.70 -4.46 -16.47
N GLN A 50 13.01 -3.80 -17.39
CA GLN A 50 13.27 -2.40 -17.71
C GLN A 50 12.01 -1.57 -17.40
N VAL A 51 12.18 -0.52 -16.62
CA VAL A 51 11.09 0.38 -16.24
C VAL A 51 11.31 1.77 -16.82
N LEU A 52 10.27 2.61 -16.81
CA LEU A 52 10.38 3.98 -17.30
C LEU A 52 11.18 4.88 -16.35
N ASN A 53 11.05 4.65 -15.05
CA ASN A 53 11.73 5.45 -14.04
C ASN A 53 11.98 4.64 -12.77
N ALA A 54 13.25 4.37 -12.45
CA ALA A 54 13.69 3.71 -11.22
C ALA A 54 14.42 4.68 -10.27
N ALA A 55 14.26 5.99 -10.45
CA ALA A 55 14.94 6.97 -9.59
C ALA A 55 14.57 6.78 -8.11
N GLY A 56 15.59 6.68 -7.24
CA GLY A 56 15.41 6.48 -5.81
C GLY A 56 15.11 5.04 -5.37
N TRP A 57 14.97 4.10 -6.31
CA TRP A 57 14.83 2.67 -5.98
C TRP A 57 16.19 2.08 -5.59
N ARG A 58 16.20 1.15 -4.64
CA ARG A 58 17.41 0.64 -4.00
C ARG A 58 17.44 -0.88 -4.00
N VAL A 59 18.64 -1.44 -3.94
CA VAL A 59 18.83 -2.87 -3.65
C VAL A 59 18.18 -3.20 -2.31
N GLY A 60 17.42 -4.28 -2.28
CA GLY A 60 16.64 -4.70 -1.12
C GLY A 60 15.20 -4.16 -1.08
N ASP A 61 14.84 -3.21 -1.94
CA ASP A 61 13.43 -2.80 -2.08
C ASP A 61 12.59 -3.95 -2.62
N GLU A 62 11.42 -4.13 -2.04
CA GLU A 62 10.41 -5.05 -2.53
C GLU A 62 9.50 -4.33 -3.53
N ILE A 63 9.29 -4.96 -4.66
CA ILE A 63 8.42 -4.45 -5.73
C ILE A 63 7.38 -5.49 -6.12
N VAL A 64 6.30 -5.04 -6.71
CA VAL A 64 5.29 -5.90 -7.34
C VAL A 64 5.09 -5.49 -8.78
N LEU A 65 5.12 -6.47 -9.69
CA LEU A 65 4.71 -6.31 -11.08
C LEU A 65 3.22 -6.68 -11.16
N ALA A 66 2.41 -5.77 -11.63
CA ALA A 66 0.98 -6.04 -11.82
C ALA A 66 0.77 -7.11 -12.90
N SER A 67 -0.27 -7.92 -12.75
CA SER A 67 -0.71 -8.80 -13.83
C SER A 67 -1.11 -7.97 -15.03
N THR A 68 -0.72 -8.43 -16.21
CA THR A 68 -1.14 -7.88 -17.51
C THR A 68 -1.99 -8.88 -18.29
N ASP A 69 -2.40 -9.96 -17.62
CA ASP A 69 -3.30 -10.97 -18.14
C ASP A 69 -4.65 -10.89 -17.43
N PHE A 70 -5.62 -11.67 -17.86
CA PHE A 70 -6.95 -11.75 -17.26
C PHE A 70 -6.93 -12.26 -15.79
N ASP A 71 -5.95 -13.09 -15.43
CA ASP A 71 -5.81 -13.61 -14.07
C ASP A 71 -5.00 -12.64 -13.18
N PRO A 72 -5.62 -11.95 -12.20
CA PRO A 72 -4.92 -11.03 -11.32
C PRO A 72 -3.87 -11.71 -10.42
N ARG A 73 -3.94 -13.04 -10.24
CA ARG A 73 -2.97 -13.82 -9.46
C ARG A 73 -1.61 -13.96 -10.15
N GLN A 74 -1.49 -13.52 -11.39
CA GLN A 74 -0.20 -13.41 -12.08
C GLN A 74 0.60 -12.16 -11.67
N ALA A 75 0.12 -11.35 -10.75
CA ALA A 75 0.93 -10.33 -10.12
C ALA A 75 2.10 -10.97 -9.35
N GLU A 76 3.33 -10.43 -9.53
CA GLU A 76 4.53 -11.04 -8.97
C GLU A 76 5.31 -10.08 -8.08
N ARG A 77 5.53 -10.51 -6.84
CA ARG A 77 6.38 -9.81 -5.87
C ARG A 77 7.83 -10.28 -6.00
N ARG A 78 8.77 -9.34 -6.05
CA ARG A 78 10.20 -9.59 -6.19
C ARG A 78 11.00 -8.58 -5.35
N THR A 79 12.21 -8.97 -4.98
CA THR A 79 13.17 -8.07 -4.33
C THR A 79 14.21 -7.60 -5.34
N ILE A 80 14.57 -6.34 -5.28
CA ILE A 80 15.59 -5.75 -6.15
C ILE A 80 16.98 -6.22 -5.71
N SER A 81 17.70 -6.90 -6.59
CA SER A 81 19.08 -7.31 -6.37
C SER A 81 20.10 -6.33 -6.93
N VAL A 82 19.78 -5.67 -8.06
CA VAL A 82 20.66 -4.68 -8.69
C VAL A 82 19.81 -3.59 -9.35
N VAL A 83 20.25 -2.34 -9.25
CA VAL A 83 19.70 -1.21 -10.00
C VAL A 83 20.80 -0.62 -10.86
N ARG A 84 20.57 -0.52 -12.18
CA ARG A 84 21.47 0.13 -13.15
C ARG A 84 20.64 1.04 -14.06
N GLY A 85 20.57 2.33 -13.71
CA GLY A 85 19.63 3.24 -14.34
C GLY A 85 18.20 2.75 -14.20
N ASN A 86 17.52 2.54 -15.32
CA ASN A 86 16.16 2.03 -15.34
C ASN A 86 16.08 0.50 -15.57
N THR A 87 17.21 -0.20 -15.50
CA THR A 87 17.27 -1.68 -15.54
C THR A 87 17.39 -2.21 -14.12
N ILE A 88 16.48 -3.12 -13.75
CA ILE A 88 16.39 -3.72 -12.43
C ILE A 88 16.62 -5.21 -12.56
N THR A 89 17.54 -5.76 -11.75
CA THR A 89 17.70 -7.19 -11.60
C THR A 89 16.92 -7.64 -10.37
N LEU A 90 16.15 -8.69 -10.52
CA LEU A 90 15.31 -9.29 -9.50
C LEU A 90 16.03 -10.42 -8.77
N ASP A 91 15.63 -10.71 -7.56
CA ASP A 91 16.13 -11.84 -6.74
C ASP A 91 15.76 -13.21 -7.36
N LYS A 92 14.63 -13.28 -8.07
CA LYS A 92 14.12 -14.48 -8.72
C LYS A 92 13.63 -14.17 -10.13
N LYS A 93 13.61 -15.20 -10.97
CA LYS A 93 13.00 -15.14 -12.29
C LYS A 93 11.50 -14.90 -12.18
N LEU A 94 10.94 -14.25 -13.20
CA LEU A 94 9.50 -14.11 -13.36
C LEU A 94 8.89 -15.44 -13.77
N ASP A 95 7.76 -15.77 -13.20
CA ASP A 95 6.99 -16.96 -13.57
C ASP A 95 6.08 -16.66 -14.76
N TYR A 96 5.63 -15.41 -14.90
CA TYR A 96 4.72 -14.94 -15.93
C TYR A 96 5.35 -13.85 -16.80
N MET A 97 4.76 -13.64 -17.95
CA MET A 97 5.05 -12.50 -18.81
C MET A 97 4.26 -11.28 -18.33
N HIS A 98 4.91 -10.12 -18.30
CA HIS A 98 4.26 -8.84 -18.04
C HIS A 98 4.41 -7.94 -19.27
N PHE A 99 3.29 -7.59 -19.87
CA PHE A 99 3.26 -6.84 -21.14
C PHE A 99 3.76 -5.40 -20.94
N GLY A 100 4.57 -4.92 -21.87
CA GLY A 100 5.25 -3.63 -21.74
C GLY A 100 5.28 -2.82 -23.03
N LYS A 101 4.17 -2.74 -23.77
CA LYS A 101 4.09 -2.01 -25.04
C LYS A 101 2.89 -1.07 -25.07
N ILE A 102 3.00 -0.07 -25.94
CA ILE A 102 1.86 0.71 -26.41
C ILE A 102 1.37 0.06 -27.68
N THR A 103 0.08 -0.31 -27.75
CA THR A 103 -0.54 -0.93 -28.91
C THR A 103 -1.77 -0.14 -29.34
N PHE A 104 -1.89 0.16 -30.62
CA PHE A 104 -3.00 0.95 -31.17
C PHE A 104 -3.23 2.27 -30.42
N ASP A 105 -2.16 2.96 -30.07
CA ASP A 105 -2.15 4.20 -29.27
C ASP A 105 -2.70 4.05 -27.84
N VAL A 106 -2.89 2.82 -27.36
CA VAL A 106 -3.29 2.52 -25.97
C VAL A 106 -2.05 2.09 -25.19
N ASP A 107 -1.84 2.72 -24.01
CA ASP A 107 -0.76 2.37 -23.10
C ASP A 107 -1.14 1.17 -22.23
N GLU A 108 -0.78 -0.04 -22.69
CA GLU A 108 -1.04 -1.31 -22.02
C GLU A 108 0.17 -1.81 -21.21
N ARG A 109 1.16 -0.95 -20.99
CA ARG A 109 2.37 -1.34 -20.24
C ARG A 109 2.05 -1.64 -18.78
N GLY A 110 2.50 -2.81 -18.32
CA GLY A 110 2.33 -3.27 -16.95
C GLY A 110 2.91 -2.30 -15.94
N GLU A 111 2.23 -2.13 -14.84
CA GLU A 111 2.67 -1.31 -13.71
C GLU A 111 3.65 -2.09 -12.84
N VAL A 112 4.65 -1.37 -12.33
CA VAL A 112 5.62 -1.89 -11.35
C VAL A 112 5.62 -0.93 -10.17
N ALA A 113 5.28 -1.45 -9.01
CA ALA A 113 5.10 -0.64 -7.82
C ALA A 113 6.07 -1.07 -6.70
N MET A 114 6.62 -0.10 -5.99
CA MET A 114 7.50 -0.32 -4.85
C MET A 114 6.67 -0.41 -3.57
N LEU A 115 6.86 -1.49 -2.81
CA LEU A 115 6.16 -1.73 -1.55
C LEU A 115 6.93 -1.18 -0.34
N THR A 116 8.27 -1.20 -0.39
CA THR A 116 9.12 -0.79 0.74
C THR A 116 9.05 0.72 1.02
N ARG A 117 8.88 1.07 2.28
CA ARG A 117 9.00 2.45 2.80
C ARG A 117 9.87 2.46 4.05
N ASN A 118 10.45 3.61 4.37
CA ASN A 118 11.28 3.78 5.57
C ASN A 118 10.47 3.99 6.86
N ILE A 119 9.21 4.39 6.74
CA ILE A 119 8.24 4.39 7.85
C ILE A 119 7.28 3.24 7.62
N ARG A 120 7.18 2.33 8.59
CA ARG A 120 6.32 1.16 8.49
C ARG A 120 5.38 1.04 9.67
N LEU A 121 4.10 0.94 9.39
CA LEU A 121 3.06 0.55 10.33
C LEU A 121 2.64 -0.89 9.98
N GLN A 122 2.91 -1.81 10.88
CA GLN A 122 2.64 -3.22 10.61
C GLN A 122 2.11 -3.95 11.83
N ALA A 123 1.21 -4.89 11.64
CA ALA A 123 0.86 -5.83 12.67
C ALA A 123 1.91 -6.94 12.78
N SER A 124 1.95 -7.59 13.94
CA SER A 124 2.77 -8.77 14.20
C SER A 124 2.40 -9.95 13.29
N ALA A 125 3.28 -10.94 13.18
CA ALA A 125 3.11 -12.07 12.25
C ALA A 125 1.86 -12.92 12.52
N ASP A 126 1.37 -12.96 13.75
CA ASP A 126 0.13 -13.67 14.12
C ASP A 126 -1.10 -13.15 13.39
N ALA A 127 -1.06 -11.91 12.91
CA ALA A 127 -2.14 -11.33 12.11
C ALA A 127 -2.36 -12.08 10.78
N GLU A 128 -1.35 -12.77 10.24
CA GLU A 128 -1.47 -13.57 9.01
C GLU A 128 -2.41 -14.77 9.20
N GLN A 129 -2.47 -15.32 10.39
CA GLN A 129 -3.34 -16.45 10.71
C GLN A 129 -4.70 -16.00 11.26
N SER A 130 -4.71 -14.95 12.07
CA SER A 130 -5.93 -14.44 12.70
C SER A 130 -6.73 -13.49 11.82
N PHE A 131 -6.13 -12.93 10.75
CA PHE A 131 -6.68 -11.83 9.95
C PHE A 131 -7.09 -10.62 10.79
N PHE A 132 -6.38 -10.43 11.92
CA PHE A 132 -6.61 -9.37 12.89
C PHE A 132 -5.37 -8.52 13.02
N GLY A 133 -5.27 -7.49 12.17
CA GLY A 133 -4.16 -6.54 12.13
C GLY A 133 -4.43 -5.26 12.90
N GLY A 134 -3.60 -4.26 12.65
CA GLY A 134 -3.76 -2.93 13.21
C GLY A 134 -4.67 -2.03 12.36
N HIS A 135 -5.02 -0.88 12.91
CA HIS A 135 -5.75 0.16 12.17
C HIS A 135 -5.28 1.56 12.56
N VAL A 136 -5.48 2.53 11.68
CA VAL A 136 -5.26 3.95 11.96
C VAL A 136 -6.55 4.71 11.63
N MET A 137 -7.08 5.48 12.56
CA MET A 137 -8.33 6.21 12.37
C MET A 137 -8.24 7.65 12.87
N ALA A 138 -8.63 8.59 12.04
CA ALA A 138 -8.87 9.97 12.45
C ALA A 138 -10.38 10.21 12.58
N MET A 139 -10.79 10.87 13.66
CA MET A 139 -12.19 11.18 13.97
C MET A 139 -12.37 12.66 14.29
N GLY A 140 -13.50 13.21 13.90
CA GLY A 140 -13.90 14.57 14.26
C GLY A 140 -12.84 15.63 13.87
N ALA A 141 -12.38 16.41 14.83
CA ALA A 141 -11.39 17.48 14.62
C ALA A 141 -9.95 17.01 14.41
N SER A 142 -9.71 15.71 14.25
CA SER A 142 -8.36 15.15 14.03
C SER A 142 -7.85 15.47 12.63
N LYS A 143 -6.52 15.52 12.51
CA LYS A 143 -5.84 15.74 11.24
C LYS A 143 -4.80 14.65 10.99
N MET A 144 -4.73 14.14 9.76
CA MET A 144 -3.68 13.22 9.33
C MET A 144 -3.02 13.70 8.04
N PHE A 145 -1.69 13.70 8.08
CA PHE A 145 -0.81 14.01 6.95
C PHE A 145 0.14 12.83 6.79
N VAL A 146 -0.14 11.98 5.81
CA VAL A 146 0.58 10.71 5.63
C VAL A 146 1.20 10.69 4.24
N GLU A 147 2.52 10.56 4.20
CA GLU A 147 3.28 10.46 2.96
C GLU A 147 4.39 9.43 3.08
N GLY A 148 4.53 8.57 2.07
CA GLY A 148 5.64 7.63 1.99
C GLY A 148 5.68 6.60 3.13
N VAL A 149 4.53 6.13 3.57
CA VAL A 149 4.36 5.16 4.67
C VAL A 149 3.95 3.80 4.13
N GLU A 150 4.52 2.74 4.67
CA GLU A 150 4.11 1.36 4.40
C GLU A 150 3.15 0.88 5.49
N PHE A 151 2.01 0.36 5.06
CA PHE A 151 1.03 -0.31 5.91
C PHE A 151 1.00 -1.79 5.52
N GLN A 152 1.45 -2.66 6.42
CA GLN A 152 1.53 -4.09 6.17
C GLN A 152 0.79 -4.89 7.24
N ARG A 153 0.01 -5.89 6.83
CA ARG A 153 -0.80 -6.72 7.74
C ARG A 153 -1.75 -5.90 8.61
N MET A 154 -2.24 -4.81 8.05
CA MET A 154 -3.17 -3.90 8.72
C MET A 154 -4.63 -4.22 8.33
N GLY A 155 -5.56 -3.68 9.11
CA GLY A 155 -6.99 -3.96 8.99
C GLY A 155 -7.40 -5.19 9.79
N GLN A 156 -8.68 -5.23 10.17
CA GLN A 156 -9.26 -6.36 10.92
C GLN A 156 -10.42 -6.93 10.12
N ASN A 157 -10.30 -8.19 9.73
CA ASN A 157 -11.31 -8.86 8.91
C ASN A 157 -12.66 -8.90 9.64
N LEU A 158 -13.73 -8.65 8.92
CA LEU A 158 -15.11 -8.63 9.43
C LEU A 158 -15.37 -7.64 10.59
N THR A 159 -14.43 -6.76 10.91
CA THR A 159 -14.59 -5.74 11.94
C THR A 159 -14.81 -4.39 11.30
N LEU A 160 -16.02 -3.85 11.45
CA LEU A 160 -16.39 -2.57 10.87
C LEU A 160 -15.51 -1.44 11.41
N ALA A 161 -15.14 -0.51 10.54
CA ALA A 161 -14.33 0.66 10.82
C ALA A 161 -12.84 0.37 11.19
N ARG A 162 -12.39 -0.87 11.23
CA ARG A 162 -11.01 -1.27 11.53
C ARG A 162 -10.22 -1.53 10.25
N TYR A 163 -9.97 -0.46 9.52
CA TYR A 163 -9.28 -0.46 8.22
C TYR A 163 -7.82 -0.02 8.39
N PRO A 164 -6.90 -0.37 7.48
CA PRO A 164 -5.50 0.06 7.57
C PRO A 164 -5.35 1.55 7.83
N ILE A 165 -6.08 2.40 7.10
CA ILE A 165 -6.17 3.84 7.37
C ILE A 165 -7.57 4.37 7.06
N HIS A 166 -8.11 5.16 7.97
CA HIS A 166 -9.52 5.57 7.94
C HIS A 166 -9.71 7.01 8.41
N TRP A 167 -10.27 7.86 7.56
CA TRP A 167 -10.86 9.13 7.94
C TRP A 167 -12.34 8.93 8.22
N HIS A 168 -12.72 9.05 9.50
CA HIS A 168 -14.08 8.74 9.96
C HIS A 168 -14.79 9.98 10.49
N LEU A 169 -15.78 10.44 9.74
CA LEU A 169 -16.62 11.60 10.10
C LEU A 169 -15.80 12.86 10.44
N VAL A 170 -14.73 13.10 9.70
CA VAL A 170 -13.85 14.27 9.89
C VAL A 170 -14.51 15.54 9.33
N GLY A 171 -15.46 15.40 8.41
CA GLY A 171 -16.10 16.54 7.74
C GLY A 171 -15.16 17.17 6.70
N ASP A 172 -14.68 18.38 6.94
CA ASP A 172 -13.73 19.06 6.05
C ASP A 172 -12.29 18.65 6.37
N ALA A 173 -11.70 17.84 5.50
CA ALA A 173 -10.31 17.40 5.56
C ALA A 173 -9.40 18.16 4.59
N LYS A 174 -9.77 19.38 4.20
CA LYS A 174 -8.98 20.19 3.26
C LYS A 174 -7.55 20.35 3.74
N GLY A 175 -6.60 20.00 2.86
CA GLY A 175 -5.17 20.03 3.13
C GLY A 175 -4.61 18.76 3.78
N GLN A 176 -5.46 17.85 4.29
CA GLN A 176 -5.03 16.53 4.75
C GLN A 176 -4.82 15.60 3.55
N TYR A 177 -3.97 14.60 3.74
CA TYR A 177 -3.63 13.70 2.63
C TYR A 177 -3.15 12.31 3.09
N ILE A 178 -3.27 11.37 2.15
CA ILE A 178 -2.45 10.17 2.06
C ILE A 178 -1.85 10.08 0.66
N LYS A 179 -0.53 10.11 0.56
CA LYS A 179 0.17 10.06 -0.72
C LYS A 179 1.46 9.26 -0.64
N ASN A 180 1.87 8.70 -1.78
CA ASN A 180 3.09 7.91 -1.89
C ASN A 180 3.18 6.73 -0.88
N ALA A 181 2.06 6.27 -0.33
CA ALA A 181 2.01 5.15 0.59
C ALA A 181 2.03 3.81 -0.15
N ALA A 182 2.42 2.75 0.56
CA ALA A 182 2.24 1.37 0.16
C ALA A 182 1.36 0.67 1.19
N ILE A 183 0.24 0.09 0.76
CA ILE A 183 -0.73 -0.56 1.63
C ILE A 183 -0.93 -1.96 1.08
N HIS A 184 -0.41 -2.96 1.78
CA HIS A 184 -0.39 -4.30 1.23
C HIS A 184 -0.52 -5.41 2.29
N ASP A 185 -0.90 -6.58 1.84
CA ASP A 185 -1.15 -7.74 2.71
C ASP A 185 -2.14 -7.38 3.83
N THR A 186 -3.25 -6.73 3.46
CA THR A 186 -4.22 -6.20 4.42
C THR A 186 -5.42 -7.10 4.58
N TYR A 187 -6.08 -7.01 5.72
CA TYR A 187 -7.22 -7.85 6.08
C TYR A 187 -8.55 -7.11 6.00
N SER A 188 -8.53 -5.93 5.40
CA SER A 188 -9.70 -5.11 5.13
C SER A 188 -9.38 -4.09 4.04
N ARG A 189 -10.31 -3.17 3.74
CA ARG A 189 -10.18 -2.10 2.74
C ARG A 189 -8.93 -1.27 2.99
N CYS A 190 -8.17 -0.95 1.94
CA CYS A 190 -6.89 -0.24 2.12
C CYS A 190 -7.05 1.16 2.69
N VAL A 191 -7.82 2.02 2.04
CA VAL A 191 -8.09 3.39 2.47
C VAL A 191 -9.60 3.58 2.58
N THR A 192 -10.07 4.08 3.70
CA THR A 192 -11.49 4.37 3.87
C THR A 192 -11.71 5.84 4.18
N VAL A 193 -12.60 6.46 3.41
CA VAL A 193 -13.04 7.84 3.57
C VAL A 193 -14.53 7.83 3.83
N HIS A 194 -14.91 8.13 5.08
CA HIS A 194 -16.30 8.09 5.51
C HIS A 194 -16.72 9.43 6.15
N GLY A 195 -17.76 10.04 5.63
CA GLY A 195 -18.23 11.33 6.13
C GLY A 195 -17.15 12.42 6.11
N THR A 196 -16.29 12.40 5.09
CA THR A 196 -15.09 13.24 4.98
C THR A 196 -14.99 13.77 3.57
N ASN A 197 -14.70 15.06 3.43
CA ASN A 197 -14.61 15.77 2.14
C ASN A 197 -13.22 16.37 1.95
N TYR A 198 -12.82 16.60 0.72
CA TYR A 198 -11.59 17.30 0.30
C TYR A 198 -10.28 16.61 0.71
N LEU A 199 -10.30 15.34 1.12
CA LEU A 199 -9.09 14.57 1.36
C LEU A 199 -8.34 14.34 0.06
N GLN A 200 -7.02 14.56 0.07
CA GLN A 200 -6.15 14.24 -1.06
C GLN A 200 -5.65 12.80 -0.95
N ILE A 201 -5.89 12.00 -1.99
CA ILE A 201 -5.41 10.60 -2.09
C ILE A 201 -4.64 10.50 -3.40
N GLU A 202 -3.33 10.26 -3.33
CA GLU A 202 -2.47 10.44 -4.51
C GLU A 202 -1.29 9.47 -4.52
N ASN A 203 -1.01 8.87 -5.68
CA ASN A 203 0.16 8.03 -5.94
C ASN A 203 0.38 6.88 -4.94
N ASN A 204 -0.69 6.35 -4.35
CA ASN A 204 -0.60 5.23 -3.43
C ASN A 204 -0.57 3.91 -4.19
N VAL A 205 0.11 2.94 -3.60
CA VAL A 205 0.16 1.55 -4.07
C VAL A 205 -0.68 0.69 -3.14
N THR A 206 -1.59 -0.09 -3.69
CA THR A 206 -2.35 -1.10 -2.95
C THR A 206 -2.14 -2.46 -3.58
N TYR A 207 -1.87 -3.48 -2.75
CA TYR A 207 -1.58 -4.82 -3.24
C TYR A 207 -2.01 -5.88 -2.22
N ASN A 208 -2.55 -7.00 -2.70
CA ASN A 208 -2.91 -8.16 -1.90
C ASN A 208 -3.77 -7.80 -0.67
N THR A 209 -4.97 -7.35 -0.94
CA THR A 209 -5.92 -6.91 0.09
C THR A 209 -7.13 -7.82 0.16
N VAL A 210 -7.67 -8.02 1.36
CA VAL A 210 -8.98 -8.62 1.57
C VAL A 210 -10.03 -7.51 1.52
N GLY A 211 -10.85 -7.53 0.47
CA GLY A 211 -11.83 -6.48 0.21
C GLY A 211 -11.38 -5.52 -0.88
N HIS A 212 -11.86 -4.29 -0.81
CA HIS A 212 -11.65 -3.25 -1.83
C HIS A 212 -10.94 -2.01 -1.26
#